data_87d96b4d3105b3088a10ed533c68d714
#
_entry.id   87d96b4d3105b3088a10ed533c68d714
#
_cell.length_a   1.000
_cell.length_b   1.000
_cell.length_c   1.000
_cell.angle_alpha   90.00
_cell.angle_beta   90.00
_cell.angle_gamma   90.00
#
_symmetry.space_group_name_H-M   'P 1'
#
loop_
_entity.id
_entity.type
_entity.pdbx_description
1 polymer ?
#
loop_
_entity_poly.entity_id
_entity_poly.type
_entity_poly.pdbx_seq_one_letter_code
_entity_poly.pdbx_strand_id
1 'polypeptide(L)'
;MKIHITGISIDTMICCSVFMKTKLDTNPLFASKTVAMHNFIDKVEWKQATKKAYVLYFGRFSEEKGIGTLIKVCKELPDVQFIFAGTGPLEDCIKGVSNIKNVGFQKGAALEKLIREAQFSVYPSEWYENCPFSVMESQMYGTPVLGANIGGIPELIQVGKTGELFESGNAEDLKKNVQKLWDDKKLCEEYSRNCKGINFDTIEEYYKKIMKVYQ
;
A
#
# COMPACT_ATOMS: atom_id res chain seq x y z
N MET A 1 6.09 22.91 -20.42
CA MET A 1 6.29 22.13 -21.65
C MET A 1 4.91 21.84 -22.23
N LYS A 2 4.56 22.46 -23.38
CA LYS A 2 3.27 22.17 -24.05
C LYS A 2 3.47 20.88 -24.86
N ILE A 3 2.86 19.81 -24.43
CA ILE A 3 2.79 18.58 -25.22
C ILE A 3 1.75 18.82 -26.31
N HIS A 4 2.19 19.05 -27.55
CA HIS A 4 1.31 19.01 -28.71
C HIS A 4 1.05 17.55 -29.09
N ILE A 5 -0.06 17.00 -28.59
CA ILE A 5 -0.59 15.74 -29.10
C ILE A 5 -1.45 16.08 -30.31
N THR A 6 -0.83 16.16 -31.47
CA THR A 6 -1.54 16.31 -32.76
C THR A 6 -1.93 14.93 -33.25
N GLY A 7 -3.24 14.68 -33.35
CA GLY A 7 -3.79 13.54 -34.11
C GLY A 7 -4.14 12.28 -33.32
N ILE A 8 -4.06 12.24 -31.99
CA ILE A 8 -4.55 11.12 -31.20
C ILE A 8 -5.92 11.50 -30.59
N SER A 9 -6.99 10.84 -31.06
CA SER A 9 -8.29 10.89 -30.39
C SER A 9 -8.26 9.92 -29.21
N ILE A 10 -8.41 10.43 -27.99
CA ILE A 10 -8.62 9.62 -26.80
C ILE A 10 -10.08 9.75 -26.43
N ASP A 11 -10.82 8.65 -26.48
CA ASP A 11 -12.23 8.61 -26.12
C ASP A 11 -12.41 8.48 -24.60
N THR A 12 -11.64 7.56 -23.97
CA THR A 12 -11.71 7.32 -22.53
C THR A 12 -10.33 6.98 -21.98
N MET A 13 -10.02 7.49 -20.78
CA MET A 13 -8.86 7.15 -19.99
C MET A 13 -9.26 6.43 -18.72
N ILE A 14 -8.73 5.25 -18.50
CA ILE A 14 -8.93 4.48 -17.27
C ILE A 14 -7.87 4.92 -16.26
N CYS A 15 -8.31 5.45 -15.13
CA CYS A 15 -7.49 5.88 -14.01
C CYS A 15 -7.56 4.82 -12.91
N CYS A 16 -6.43 4.31 -12.46
CA CYS A 16 -6.39 3.24 -11.45
C CYS A 16 -6.68 3.74 -10.01
N SER A 17 -7.08 5.00 -9.84
CA SER A 17 -7.59 5.57 -8.59
C SER A 17 -8.52 6.75 -8.88
N VAL A 18 -9.37 7.09 -7.92
CA VAL A 18 -10.16 8.34 -7.93
C VAL A 18 -9.22 9.53 -7.83
N PHE A 19 -8.14 9.42 -7.04
CA PHE A 19 -7.10 10.44 -6.97
C PHE A 19 -6.54 10.77 -8.36
N MET A 20 -6.11 9.77 -9.12
CA MET A 20 -5.59 9.97 -10.47
C MET A 20 -6.64 10.61 -11.39
N LYS A 21 -7.87 10.11 -11.35
CA LYS A 21 -9.01 10.70 -12.07
C LYS A 21 -9.16 12.18 -11.73
N THR A 22 -9.24 12.52 -10.45
CA THR A 22 -9.41 13.91 -9.99
C THR A 22 -8.28 14.81 -10.49
N LYS A 23 -7.04 14.31 -10.49
CA LYS A 23 -5.90 15.06 -11.02
C LYS A 23 -6.00 15.30 -12.54
N LEU A 24 -6.42 14.32 -13.30
CA LEU A 24 -6.59 14.45 -14.75
C LEU A 24 -7.78 15.34 -15.11
N ASP A 25 -8.87 15.28 -14.35
CA ASP A 25 -10.06 16.08 -14.56
C ASP A 25 -9.81 17.61 -14.37
N THR A 26 -8.72 18.00 -13.74
CA THR A 26 -8.32 19.40 -13.68
C THR A 26 -7.92 19.96 -15.06
N ASN A 27 -7.59 19.11 -16.02
CA ASN A 27 -7.30 19.49 -17.38
C ASN A 27 -8.57 19.39 -18.24
N PRO A 28 -9.07 20.49 -18.84
CA PRO A 28 -10.30 20.47 -19.64
C PRO A 28 -10.29 19.48 -20.81
N LEU A 29 -9.11 19.09 -21.31
CA LEU A 29 -8.98 18.10 -22.39
C LEU A 29 -9.37 16.69 -21.95
N PHE A 30 -9.34 16.41 -20.65
CA PHE A 30 -9.54 15.08 -20.08
C PHE A 30 -10.77 14.96 -19.18
N ALA A 31 -11.29 16.06 -18.65
CA ALA A 31 -12.31 16.11 -17.61
C ALA A 31 -13.58 15.26 -17.89
N SER A 32 -13.98 15.13 -19.16
CA SER A 32 -15.14 14.31 -19.55
C SER A 32 -14.78 12.91 -20.03
N LYS A 33 -13.49 12.54 -19.99
CA LYS A 33 -12.97 11.32 -20.62
C LYS A 33 -12.35 10.35 -19.62
N THR A 34 -12.43 10.61 -18.33
CA THR A 34 -11.78 9.79 -17.30
C THR A 34 -12.77 8.91 -16.56
N VAL A 35 -12.38 7.66 -16.33
CA VAL A 35 -13.11 6.69 -15.50
C VAL A 35 -12.18 6.13 -14.45
N ALA A 36 -12.58 6.15 -13.17
CA ALA A 36 -11.81 5.53 -12.12
C ALA A 36 -12.11 4.01 -12.06
N MET A 37 -11.05 3.21 -12.06
CA MET A 37 -11.15 1.77 -11.95
C MET A 37 -9.89 1.25 -11.24
N HIS A 38 -10.00 0.84 -9.97
CA HIS A 38 -8.86 0.29 -9.23
C HIS A 38 -8.27 -0.93 -9.95
N ASN A 39 -7.00 -1.20 -9.70
CA ASN A 39 -6.37 -2.42 -10.16
C ASN A 39 -7.11 -3.65 -9.64
N PHE A 40 -6.97 -4.76 -10.35
CA PHE A 40 -7.47 -6.07 -9.92
C PHE A 40 -6.36 -6.86 -9.20
N ILE A 41 -6.79 -7.81 -8.39
CA ILE A 41 -5.90 -8.76 -7.74
C ILE A 41 -6.58 -10.12 -7.68
N ASP A 42 -5.81 -11.19 -7.87
CA ASP A 42 -6.35 -12.55 -7.80
C ASP A 42 -6.91 -12.84 -6.40
N LYS A 43 -8.07 -13.47 -6.36
CA LYS A 43 -8.66 -13.91 -5.10
C LYS A 43 -7.75 -14.95 -4.46
N VAL A 44 -7.40 -14.71 -3.21
CA VAL A 44 -6.70 -15.69 -2.40
C VAL A 44 -7.66 -16.29 -1.38
N GLU A 45 -7.47 -17.58 -1.09
CA GLU A 45 -8.21 -18.19 0.01
C GLU A 45 -7.85 -17.49 1.32
N TRP A 46 -8.86 -16.89 1.97
CA TRP A 46 -8.64 -16.24 3.25
C TRP A 46 -8.33 -17.31 4.30
N LYS A 47 -7.16 -17.17 4.92
CA LYS A 47 -6.71 -18.05 6.00
C LYS A 47 -6.31 -17.19 7.18
N GLN A 48 -6.90 -17.43 8.33
CA GLN A 48 -6.42 -16.79 9.54
C GLN A 48 -5.04 -17.34 9.88
N ALA A 49 -4.06 -16.46 10.00
CA ALA A 49 -2.72 -16.82 10.42
C ALA A 49 -2.47 -16.34 11.85
N THR A 50 -1.64 -17.05 12.58
CA THR A 50 -1.13 -16.58 13.86
C THR A 50 -0.18 -15.43 13.62
N LYS A 51 -0.54 -14.25 14.12
CA LYS A 51 0.29 -13.07 13.98
C LYS A 51 1.54 -13.17 14.85
N LYS A 52 2.67 -12.76 14.28
CA LYS A 52 3.94 -12.63 14.96
C LYS A 52 4.21 -11.17 15.27
N ALA A 53 5.00 -10.91 16.30
CA ALA A 53 5.35 -9.55 16.72
C ALA A 53 6.40 -8.95 15.79
N TYR A 54 5.97 -8.51 14.60
CA TYR A 54 6.77 -7.67 13.72
C TYR A 54 5.90 -6.82 12.79
N VAL A 55 6.44 -5.68 12.40
CA VAL A 55 5.92 -4.78 11.37
C VAL A 55 6.58 -5.14 10.05
N LEU A 56 5.79 -5.34 9.00
CA LEU A 56 6.32 -5.67 7.68
C LEU A 56 6.36 -4.44 6.78
N TYR A 57 7.51 -4.17 6.19
CA TYR A 57 7.63 -3.37 4.98
C TYR A 57 8.02 -4.29 3.82
N PHE A 58 7.34 -4.20 2.67
CA PHE A 58 7.75 -4.90 1.46
C PHE A 58 7.58 -4.01 0.24
N GLY A 59 8.63 -3.91 -0.54
CA GLY A 59 8.72 -3.05 -1.71
C GLY A 59 10.14 -2.59 -1.99
N ARG A 60 10.26 -1.67 -2.94
CA ARG A 60 11.55 -1.09 -3.31
C ARG A 60 12.08 -0.17 -2.20
N PHE A 61 13.38 -0.26 -1.90
CA PHE A 61 14.04 0.62 -0.94
C PHE A 61 14.53 1.89 -1.64
N SER A 62 13.65 2.88 -1.76
CA SER A 62 13.91 4.14 -2.46
C SER A 62 13.25 5.32 -1.74
N GLU A 63 13.70 6.52 -2.05
CA GLU A 63 13.25 7.75 -1.38
C GLU A 63 11.74 7.96 -1.51
N GLU A 64 11.21 7.80 -2.73
CA GLU A 64 9.79 7.98 -3.00
C GLU A 64 8.88 6.99 -2.24
N LYS A 65 9.43 5.87 -1.79
CA LYS A 65 8.72 4.89 -0.94
C LYS A 65 8.81 5.22 0.56
N GLY A 66 9.40 6.37 0.92
CA GLY A 66 9.48 6.84 2.30
C GLY A 66 10.36 6.00 3.23
N ILE A 67 11.33 5.26 2.65
CA ILE A 67 12.23 4.40 3.43
C ILE A 67 13.05 5.21 4.42
N GLY A 68 13.50 6.41 4.04
CA GLY A 68 14.26 7.28 4.93
C GLY A 68 13.48 7.63 6.21
N THR A 69 12.23 8.04 6.06
CA THR A 69 11.32 8.33 7.18
C THR A 69 11.04 7.10 8.02
N LEU A 70 10.80 5.94 7.39
CA LEU A 70 10.58 4.70 8.12
C LEU A 70 11.80 4.27 8.92
N ILE A 71 13.02 4.37 8.37
CA ILE A 71 14.27 4.03 9.07
C ILE A 71 14.46 4.95 10.29
N LYS A 72 14.14 6.26 10.16
CA LYS A 72 14.19 7.18 11.30
C LYS A 72 13.26 6.69 12.42
N VAL A 73 12.03 6.32 12.10
CA VAL A 73 11.06 5.79 13.06
C VAL A 73 11.54 4.46 13.67
N CYS A 74 12.12 3.55 12.88
CA CYS A 74 12.68 2.31 13.41
C CYS A 74 13.75 2.57 14.48
N LYS A 75 14.65 3.53 14.26
CA LYS A 75 15.70 3.90 15.23
C LYS A 75 15.14 4.49 16.53
N GLU A 76 14.00 5.16 16.46
CA GLU A 76 13.31 5.77 17.60
C GLU A 76 12.41 4.79 18.37
N LEU A 77 12.14 3.61 17.80
CA LEU A 77 11.31 2.55 18.37
C LEU A 77 12.10 1.23 18.50
N PRO A 78 13.15 1.16 19.33
CA PRO A 78 14.07 0.01 19.38
C PRO A 78 13.39 -1.31 19.80
N ASP A 79 12.28 -1.24 20.52
CA ASP A 79 11.54 -2.42 20.98
C ASP A 79 10.56 -2.97 19.93
N VAL A 80 10.30 -2.21 18.85
CA VAL A 80 9.47 -2.64 17.73
C VAL A 80 10.33 -3.39 16.72
N GLN A 81 9.94 -4.61 16.39
CA GLN A 81 10.66 -5.42 15.39
C GLN A 81 10.12 -5.16 13.99
N PHE A 82 11.01 -4.90 13.05
CA PHE A 82 10.67 -4.68 11.65
C PHE A 82 11.28 -5.76 10.76
N ILE A 83 10.50 -6.23 9.79
CA ILE A 83 11.01 -7.03 8.67
C ILE A 83 10.88 -6.23 7.40
N PHE A 84 11.99 -6.06 6.70
CA PHE A 84 12.05 -5.40 5.40
C PHE A 84 12.28 -6.45 4.32
N ALA A 85 11.33 -6.55 3.38
CA ALA A 85 11.37 -7.49 2.26
C ALA A 85 11.44 -6.72 0.94
N GLY A 86 12.61 -6.62 0.38
CA GLY A 86 12.86 -5.87 -0.85
C GLY A 86 14.33 -5.58 -1.07
N THR A 87 14.60 -4.77 -2.07
CA THR A 87 15.92 -4.26 -2.42
C THR A 87 15.79 -2.84 -2.98
N GLY A 88 16.87 -2.11 -3.06
CA GLY A 88 16.87 -0.79 -3.68
C GLY A 88 18.06 0.09 -3.30
N PRO A 89 18.11 1.32 -3.83
CA PRO A 89 19.23 2.23 -3.62
C PRO A 89 19.54 2.56 -2.16
N LEU A 90 18.50 2.48 -1.28
CA LEU A 90 18.64 2.78 0.15
C LEU A 90 18.90 1.54 1.01
N GLU A 91 19.29 0.41 0.41
CA GLU A 91 19.56 -0.82 1.16
C GLU A 91 20.69 -0.66 2.19
N ASP A 92 21.70 0.13 1.87
CA ASP A 92 22.80 0.41 2.81
C ASP A 92 22.35 1.20 4.04
N CYS A 93 21.30 1.99 3.94
CA CYS A 93 20.76 2.80 5.04
C CYS A 93 20.12 1.95 6.16
N ILE A 94 19.77 0.69 5.86
CA ILE A 94 19.16 -0.24 6.84
C ILE A 94 20.23 -0.95 7.66
N LYS A 95 21.48 -1.00 7.15
CA LYS A 95 22.58 -1.68 7.82
C LYS A 95 22.85 -1.06 9.19
N GLY A 96 23.01 -1.90 10.19
CA GLY A 96 23.31 -1.47 11.56
C GLY A 96 22.10 -0.97 12.38
N VAL A 97 20.88 -0.99 11.83
CA VAL A 97 19.68 -0.73 12.62
C VAL A 97 19.23 -2.04 13.26
N SER A 98 19.41 -2.18 14.56
CA SER A 98 19.35 -3.46 15.29
C SER A 98 17.99 -4.14 15.26
N ASN A 99 16.91 -3.38 15.12
CA ASN A 99 15.53 -3.86 15.11
C ASN A 99 14.94 -3.99 13.70
N ILE A 100 15.76 -3.84 12.65
CA ILE A 100 15.37 -4.12 11.25
C ILE A 100 16.05 -5.42 10.80
N LYS A 101 15.21 -6.39 10.40
CA LYS A 101 15.69 -7.59 9.71
C LYS A 101 15.42 -7.45 8.20
N ASN A 102 16.45 -7.22 7.41
CA ASN A 102 16.38 -7.29 5.95
C ASN A 102 16.38 -8.76 5.50
N VAL A 103 15.36 -9.18 4.77
CA VAL A 103 15.23 -10.54 4.22
C VAL A 103 15.43 -10.58 2.71
N GLY A 104 15.82 -9.45 2.11
CA GLY A 104 15.99 -9.31 0.67
C GLY A 104 14.66 -9.36 -0.10
N PHE A 105 14.74 -9.43 -1.42
CA PHE A 105 13.56 -9.54 -2.27
C PHE A 105 12.85 -10.87 -2.04
N GLN A 106 11.53 -10.81 -1.79
CA GLN A 106 10.68 -11.98 -1.58
C GLN A 106 9.53 -12.01 -2.58
N LYS A 107 9.08 -13.21 -2.96
CA LYS A 107 7.94 -13.43 -3.86
C LYS A 107 7.21 -14.74 -3.55
N GLY A 108 6.00 -14.89 -4.11
CA GLY A 108 5.21 -16.11 -3.97
C GLY A 108 4.97 -16.51 -2.53
N ALA A 109 5.03 -17.80 -2.22
CA ALA A 109 4.72 -18.33 -0.89
C ALA A 109 5.59 -17.75 0.25
N ALA A 110 6.83 -17.35 -0.04
CA ALA A 110 7.69 -16.74 0.96
C ALA A 110 7.20 -15.33 1.36
N LEU A 111 6.82 -14.51 0.39
CA LEU A 111 6.23 -13.20 0.64
C LEU A 111 4.85 -13.33 1.29
N GLU A 112 4.00 -14.20 0.77
CA GLU A 112 2.68 -14.49 1.36
C GLU A 112 2.79 -14.82 2.85
N LYS A 113 3.72 -15.71 3.21
CA LYS A 113 3.95 -16.07 4.62
C LYS A 113 4.33 -14.86 5.47
N LEU A 114 5.25 -14.02 4.98
CA LEU A 114 5.64 -12.80 5.69
C LEU A 114 4.45 -11.85 5.88
N ILE A 115 3.63 -11.68 4.86
CA ILE A 115 2.45 -10.81 4.96
C ILE A 115 1.46 -11.40 5.98
N ARG A 116 1.08 -12.67 5.85
CA ARG A 116 0.09 -13.31 6.73
C ARG A 116 0.48 -13.29 8.20
N GLU A 117 1.77 -13.48 8.50
CA GLU A 117 2.28 -13.56 9.86
C GLU A 117 2.58 -12.19 10.49
N ALA A 118 2.66 -11.10 9.71
CA ALA A 118 2.92 -9.75 10.23
C ALA A 118 1.78 -9.27 11.14
N GLN A 119 2.12 -8.56 12.22
CA GLN A 119 1.12 -7.88 13.04
C GLN A 119 0.34 -6.86 12.21
N PHE A 120 1.06 -6.04 11.47
CA PHE A 120 0.56 -5.14 10.42
C PHE A 120 1.68 -4.85 9.42
N SER A 121 1.32 -4.31 8.27
CA SER A 121 2.27 -3.78 7.29
C SER A 121 2.28 -2.26 7.29
N VAL A 122 3.42 -1.67 6.95
CA VAL A 122 3.58 -0.22 6.81
C VAL A 122 3.87 0.15 5.37
N TYR A 123 3.18 1.20 4.88
CA TYR A 123 3.32 1.70 3.51
C TYR A 123 3.59 3.21 3.54
N PRO A 124 4.85 3.65 3.74
CA PRO A 124 5.18 5.02 4.09
C PRO A 124 5.48 5.93 2.90
N SER A 125 4.87 5.69 1.74
CA SER A 125 5.17 6.42 0.51
C SER A 125 5.09 7.94 0.68
N GLU A 126 6.08 8.64 0.12
CA GLU A 126 6.16 10.10 0.05
C GLU A 126 5.91 10.65 -1.36
N TRP A 127 5.53 9.77 -2.28
CA TRP A 127 5.15 10.11 -3.64
C TRP A 127 3.74 9.66 -3.94
N TYR A 128 3.11 10.26 -4.92
CA TYR A 128 1.76 9.90 -5.35
C TYR A 128 1.72 8.45 -5.86
N GLU A 129 1.14 7.58 -5.06
CA GLU A 129 0.77 6.23 -5.46
C GLU A 129 -0.65 6.25 -6.02
N ASN A 130 -0.90 5.46 -7.04
CA ASN A 130 -2.25 5.37 -7.60
C ASN A 130 -3.05 4.25 -6.94
N CYS A 131 -2.66 2.99 -7.19
CA CYS A 131 -3.34 1.82 -6.65
C CYS A 131 -2.28 0.74 -6.31
N PRO A 132 -1.54 0.90 -5.19
CA PRO A 132 -0.41 0.04 -4.88
C PRO A 132 -0.85 -1.38 -4.54
N PHE A 133 -0.33 -2.36 -5.30
CA PHE A 133 -0.59 -3.78 -5.08
C PHE A 133 -0.20 -4.24 -3.68
N SER A 134 0.89 -3.74 -3.11
CA SER A 134 1.33 -4.15 -1.77
C SER A 134 0.32 -3.81 -0.67
N VAL A 135 -0.45 -2.72 -0.79
CA VAL A 135 -1.56 -2.43 0.11
C VAL A 135 -2.69 -3.43 -0.09
N MET A 136 -3.05 -3.73 -1.34
CA MET A 136 -4.07 -4.72 -1.67
C MET A 136 -3.67 -6.12 -1.19
N GLU A 137 -2.44 -6.56 -1.49
CA GLU A 137 -1.90 -7.86 -1.07
C GLU A 137 -1.92 -8.02 0.45
N SER A 138 -1.47 -6.99 1.20
CA SER A 138 -1.52 -7.03 2.66
C SER A 138 -2.91 -7.37 3.17
N GLN A 139 -3.91 -6.65 2.70
CA GLN A 139 -5.29 -6.83 3.14
C GLN A 139 -5.89 -8.15 2.66
N MET A 140 -5.60 -8.56 1.41
CA MET A 140 -6.06 -9.86 0.88
C MET A 140 -5.51 -11.04 1.68
N TYR A 141 -4.30 -10.91 2.20
CA TYR A 141 -3.69 -11.92 3.09
C TYR A 141 -4.05 -11.74 4.56
N GLY A 142 -4.98 -10.83 4.89
CA GLY A 142 -5.49 -10.63 6.25
C GLY A 142 -4.53 -9.84 7.14
N THR A 143 -3.74 -8.94 6.58
CA THR A 143 -2.82 -8.10 7.34
C THR A 143 -3.23 -6.64 7.22
N PRO A 144 -3.52 -5.96 8.36
CA PRO A 144 -3.89 -4.56 8.37
C PRO A 144 -2.74 -3.68 7.87
N VAL A 145 -3.09 -2.53 7.32
CA VAL A 145 -2.12 -1.60 6.72
C VAL A 145 -2.09 -0.28 7.47
N LEU A 146 -0.89 0.17 7.83
CA LEU A 146 -0.62 1.56 8.18
C LEU A 146 -0.10 2.26 6.92
N GLY A 147 -0.93 3.06 6.27
CA GLY A 147 -0.63 3.70 4.99
C GLY A 147 -0.40 5.20 5.11
N ALA A 148 0.47 5.76 4.27
CA ALA A 148 0.60 7.20 4.13
C ALA A 148 -0.67 7.80 3.50
N ASN A 149 -1.13 8.92 4.04
CA ASN A 149 -2.29 9.65 3.51
C ASN A 149 -1.87 10.48 2.27
N ILE A 150 -1.60 9.77 1.17
CA ILE A 150 -1.17 10.38 -0.09
C ILE A 150 -1.63 9.57 -1.29
N GLY A 151 -1.95 10.25 -2.38
CA GLY A 151 -2.35 9.61 -3.64
C GLY A 151 -3.62 8.78 -3.50
N GLY A 152 -3.61 7.58 -4.09
CA GLY A 152 -4.70 6.61 -4.02
C GLY A 152 -4.60 5.62 -2.85
N ILE A 153 -3.58 5.72 -1.98
CA ILE A 153 -3.45 4.84 -0.81
C ILE A 153 -4.69 4.89 0.10
N PRO A 154 -5.23 6.09 0.44
CA PRO A 154 -6.43 6.20 1.29
C PRO A 154 -7.67 5.51 0.72
N GLU A 155 -7.75 5.35 -0.59
CA GLU A 155 -8.90 4.70 -1.24
C GLU A 155 -8.96 3.20 -0.97
N LEU A 156 -7.83 2.60 -0.62
CA LEU A 156 -7.69 1.16 -0.39
C LEU A 156 -7.83 0.77 1.09
N ILE A 157 -7.76 1.71 2.03
CA ILE A 157 -7.73 1.44 3.46
C ILE A 157 -9.03 1.95 4.10
N GLN A 158 -9.79 1.05 4.71
CA GLN A 158 -10.92 1.42 5.54
C GLN A 158 -10.39 1.78 6.94
N VAL A 159 -10.18 3.10 7.17
CA VAL A 159 -9.62 3.63 8.42
C VAL A 159 -10.46 3.19 9.62
N GLY A 160 -9.81 2.71 10.68
CA GLY A 160 -10.47 2.18 11.87
C GLY A 160 -11.11 0.80 11.68
N LYS A 161 -10.93 0.16 10.51
CA LYS A 161 -11.48 -1.18 10.21
C LYS A 161 -10.44 -2.15 9.67
N THR A 162 -9.66 -1.74 8.66
CA THR A 162 -8.66 -2.60 8.01
C THR A 162 -7.26 -2.03 8.10
N GLY A 163 -7.13 -0.87 8.74
CA GLY A 163 -5.87 -0.19 8.93
C GLY A 163 -6.04 1.25 9.37
N GLU A 164 -4.94 1.97 9.35
CA GLU A 164 -4.86 3.39 9.72
C GLU A 164 -4.11 4.17 8.65
N LEU A 165 -4.27 5.49 8.70
CA LEU A 165 -3.51 6.43 7.87
C LEU A 165 -2.66 7.33 8.76
N PHE A 166 -1.53 7.77 8.22
CA PHE A 166 -0.68 8.80 8.81
C PHE A 166 -0.31 9.85 7.77
N GLU A 167 0.09 11.02 8.19
CA GLU A 167 0.51 12.12 7.32
C GLU A 167 1.82 11.77 6.59
N SER A 168 1.78 11.74 5.26
CA SER A 168 2.94 11.39 4.42
C SER A 168 4.15 12.28 4.71
N GLY A 169 5.33 11.66 4.90
CA GLY A 169 6.57 12.34 5.24
C GLY A 169 6.68 12.80 6.71
N ASN A 170 5.61 12.66 7.50
CA ASN A 170 5.62 13.03 8.91
C ASN A 170 6.08 11.85 9.78
N ALA A 171 7.37 11.87 10.18
CA ALA A 171 7.95 10.81 11.00
C ALA A 171 7.31 10.69 12.39
N GLU A 172 6.89 11.80 13.01
CA GLU A 172 6.28 11.77 14.34
C GLU A 172 4.88 11.14 14.29
N ASP A 173 4.08 11.47 13.26
CA ASP A 173 2.78 10.86 13.09
C ASP A 173 2.89 9.38 12.72
N LEU A 174 3.85 9.01 11.85
CA LEU A 174 4.16 7.61 11.56
C LEU A 174 4.56 6.86 12.83
N LYS A 175 5.47 7.39 13.63
CA LYS A 175 5.93 6.81 14.90
C LYS A 175 4.77 6.57 15.87
N LYS A 176 3.92 7.58 16.07
CA LYS A 176 2.74 7.49 16.94
C LYS A 176 1.80 6.37 16.51
N ASN A 177 1.53 6.25 15.20
CA ASN A 177 0.64 5.23 14.68
C ASN A 177 1.28 3.82 14.70
N VAL A 178 2.59 3.71 14.45
CA VAL A 178 3.33 2.45 14.61
C VAL A 178 3.24 1.98 16.07
N GLN A 179 3.52 2.86 17.05
CA GLN A 179 3.46 2.52 18.47
C GLN A 179 2.05 2.09 18.88
N LYS A 180 1.01 2.87 18.48
CA LYS A 180 -0.40 2.53 18.74
C LYS A 180 -0.74 1.11 18.28
N LEU A 181 -0.42 0.78 17.03
CA LEU A 181 -0.74 -0.53 16.46
C LEU A 181 0.13 -1.65 17.04
N TRP A 182 1.38 -1.35 17.41
CA TRP A 182 2.28 -2.31 18.05
C TRP A 182 1.80 -2.73 19.43
N ASP A 183 1.35 -1.77 20.22
CA ASP A 183 0.90 -1.99 21.60
C ASP A 183 -0.49 -2.65 21.66
N ASP A 184 -1.36 -2.34 20.70
CA ASP A 184 -2.73 -2.90 20.65
C ASP A 184 -2.86 -4.07 19.67
N LYS A 185 -2.40 -5.24 20.12
CA LYS A 185 -2.51 -6.48 19.34
C LYS A 185 -3.97 -6.87 19.05
N LYS A 186 -4.89 -6.57 19.98
CA LYS A 186 -6.31 -6.90 19.81
C LYS A 186 -6.93 -6.08 18.70
N LEU A 187 -6.57 -4.81 18.59
CA LEU A 187 -6.98 -3.94 17.49
C LEU A 187 -6.46 -4.48 16.15
N CYS A 188 -5.18 -4.88 16.09
CA CYS A 188 -4.61 -5.48 14.88
C CYS A 188 -5.31 -6.80 14.50
N GLU A 189 -5.67 -7.64 15.45
CA GLU A 189 -6.42 -8.86 15.21
C GLU A 189 -7.86 -8.58 14.71
N GLU A 190 -8.50 -7.54 15.25
CA GLU A 190 -9.80 -7.08 14.76
C GLU A 190 -9.71 -6.60 13.32
N TYR A 191 -8.75 -5.73 13.02
CA TYR A 191 -8.51 -5.25 11.66
C TYR A 191 -8.17 -6.40 10.71
N SER A 192 -7.40 -7.37 11.16
CA SER A 192 -7.08 -8.59 10.40
C SER A 192 -8.35 -9.38 10.04
N ARG A 193 -9.27 -9.56 10.98
CA ARG A 193 -10.57 -10.21 10.72
C ARG A 193 -11.42 -9.41 9.74
N ASN A 194 -11.41 -8.09 9.85
CA ASN A 194 -12.17 -7.21 8.97
C ASN A 194 -11.64 -7.23 7.52
N CYS A 195 -10.35 -7.50 7.32
CA CYS A 195 -9.77 -7.70 5.99
C CYS A 195 -10.45 -8.82 5.20
N LYS A 196 -11.06 -9.82 5.85
CA LYS A 196 -11.87 -10.86 5.18
C LYS A 196 -13.02 -10.28 4.34
N GLY A 197 -13.54 -9.11 4.75
CA GLY A 197 -14.64 -8.44 4.05
C GLY A 197 -14.21 -7.54 2.89
N ILE A 198 -12.90 -7.39 2.66
CA ILE A 198 -12.41 -6.58 1.53
C ILE A 198 -12.62 -7.36 0.24
N ASN A 199 -13.15 -6.67 -0.75
CA ASN A 199 -13.33 -7.21 -2.07
C ASN A 199 -12.71 -6.28 -3.11
N PHE A 200 -11.56 -6.68 -3.64
CA PHE A 200 -10.97 -6.10 -4.84
C PHE A 200 -11.46 -6.88 -6.07
N ASP A 201 -11.51 -6.22 -7.21
CA ASP A 201 -11.90 -6.88 -8.45
C ASP A 201 -10.92 -8.03 -8.78
N THR A 202 -11.46 -9.12 -9.29
CA THR A 202 -10.67 -10.14 -9.98
C THR A 202 -10.38 -9.69 -11.41
N ILE A 203 -9.51 -10.43 -12.11
CA ILE A 203 -9.23 -10.17 -13.53
C ILE A 203 -10.51 -10.26 -14.38
N GLU A 204 -11.43 -11.19 -14.09
CA GLU A 204 -12.69 -11.35 -14.82
C GLU A 204 -13.64 -10.18 -14.54
N GLU A 205 -13.73 -9.72 -13.30
CA GLU A 205 -14.56 -8.57 -12.93
C GLU A 205 -14.02 -7.29 -13.57
N TYR A 206 -12.70 -7.10 -13.52
CA TYR A 206 -12.02 -5.98 -14.15
C TYR A 206 -12.19 -5.99 -15.68
N TYR A 207 -12.03 -7.15 -16.32
CA TYR A 207 -12.27 -7.31 -17.75
C TYR A 207 -13.70 -6.92 -18.14
N LYS A 208 -14.72 -7.37 -17.40
CA LYS A 208 -16.12 -6.99 -17.65
C LYS A 208 -16.35 -5.48 -17.54
N LYS A 209 -15.66 -4.81 -16.59
CA LYS A 209 -15.72 -3.35 -16.46
C LYS A 209 -15.05 -2.65 -17.64
N ILE A 210 -13.88 -3.13 -18.08
CA ILE A 210 -13.19 -2.60 -19.25
C ILE A 210 -14.07 -2.72 -20.49
N MET A 211 -14.68 -3.89 -20.74
CA MET A 211 -15.54 -4.11 -21.90
C MET A 211 -16.73 -3.16 -21.96
N LYS A 212 -17.23 -2.67 -20.83
CA LYS A 212 -18.27 -1.63 -20.80
C LYS A 212 -17.76 -0.24 -21.20
N VAL A 213 -16.47 0.02 -21.04
CA VAL A 213 -15.86 1.29 -21.46
C VAL A 213 -15.70 1.33 -23.00
N TYR A 214 -15.56 0.16 -23.65
CA TYR A 214 -15.45 0.05 -25.10
C TYR A 214 -16.80 0.02 -25.84
N GLN A 215 -17.92 -0.04 -25.15
CA GLN A 215 -19.27 0.01 -25.70
C GLN A 215 -19.83 1.44 -25.75
#